data_e5465fe63bc2f69218bccd5a10a0f6cb
#
_entry.id   e5465fe63bc2f69218bccd5a10a0f6cb
#
_cell.length_a   1.000
_cell.length_b   1.000
_cell.length_c   1.000
_cell.angle_alpha   90.00
_cell.angle_beta   90.00
_cell.angle_gamma   90.00
#
_symmetry.space_group_name_H-M   'P 1'
#
loop_
_entity.id
_entity.type
_entity.pdbx_description
1 polymer ?
#
loop_
_entity_poly.entity_id
_entity_poly.type
_entity_poly.pdbx_seq_one_letter_code
_entity_poly.pdbx_strand_id
1 'polypeptide(L)'
;MPNKIRHDGNKLFSPLTIIYYRLSICGYGYDPRTYEKSILMNNTHRKPLPGTTLDFFDTREAINNIKSGAYEKLPYTSRVFAENLVRRCDPAMLHDALTQIIERKQDLDFPWFPARVVCHDILGQTALVDLAGLRDAIAEKGGDPSQVNPVVPTQLIVDHSLAVEHGGFEGDAFEKNRAIEDRRNED
;
A
#
# COMPACT_ATOMS: atom_id res chain seq x y z
N MET A 1 -40.05 -5.50 17.50
CA MET A 1 -40.20 -6.29 16.26
C MET A 1 -38.91 -6.20 15.50
N PRO A 2 -38.16 -7.28 15.30
CA PRO A 2 -36.88 -7.23 14.60
C PRO A 2 -37.13 -7.27 13.11
N ASN A 3 -36.54 -6.33 12.36
CA ASN A 3 -36.56 -6.26 10.91
C ASN A 3 -35.89 -7.50 10.30
N LYS A 4 -36.69 -8.32 9.63
CA LYS A 4 -36.22 -9.39 8.77
C LYS A 4 -35.52 -8.78 7.55
N ILE A 5 -34.21 -8.92 7.45
CA ILE A 5 -33.47 -8.72 6.22
C ILE A 5 -33.84 -9.88 5.29
N ARG A 6 -34.56 -9.59 4.22
CA ARG A 6 -34.81 -10.56 3.14
C ARG A 6 -33.50 -10.77 2.38
N HIS A 7 -33.01 -11.98 2.40
CA HIS A 7 -31.99 -12.46 1.46
C HIS A 7 -32.69 -12.72 0.11
N ASP A 8 -32.55 -11.81 -0.84
CA ASP A 8 -32.80 -12.11 -2.24
C ASP A 8 -31.64 -13.01 -2.73
N GLY A 9 -31.92 -14.30 -2.83
CA GLY A 9 -31.05 -15.27 -3.44
C GLY A 9 -30.84 -14.96 -4.92
N ASN A 10 -29.60 -15.05 -5.38
CA ASN A 10 -29.09 -14.95 -6.75
C ASN A 10 -28.60 -13.59 -7.24
N LYS A 11 -27.76 -12.89 -6.45
CA LYS A 11 -26.71 -12.08 -7.06
C LYS A 11 -25.36 -12.69 -6.66
N LEU A 12 -24.73 -13.35 -7.61
CA LEU A 12 -23.31 -13.69 -7.56
C LEU A 12 -22.54 -12.36 -7.42
N PHE A 13 -22.19 -11.99 -6.18
CA PHE A 13 -21.23 -10.93 -5.96
C PHE A 13 -19.90 -11.39 -6.55
N SER A 14 -19.33 -10.63 -7.46
CA SER A 14 -17.97 -10.90 -7.92
C SER A 14 -17.02 -10.85 -6.72
N PRO A 15 -15.95 -11.65 -6.69
CA PRO A 15 -14.95 -11.62 -5.62
C PRO A 15 -14.42 -10.21 -5.34
N LEU A 16 -14.36 -9.35 -6.35
CA LEU A 16 -14.00 -7.94 -6.26
C LEU A 16 -14.98 -7.13 -5.40
N THR A 17 -16.25 -7.48 -5.37
CA THR A 17 -17.28 -6.74 -4.61
C THR A 17 -17.11 -6.93 -3.10
N ILE A 18 -16.59 -8.08 -2.65
CA ILE A 18 -16.36 -8.35 -1.22
C ILE A 18 -15.18 -7.55 -0.68
N ILE A 19 -14.13 -7.42 -1.49
CA ILE A 19 -12.97 -6.56 -1.16
C ILE A 19 -13.41 -5.09 -1.10
N TYR A 20 -14.32 -4.68 -1.98
CA TYR A 20 -14.90 -3.34 -2.05
C TYR A 20 -15.63 -2.94 -0.77
N TYR A 21 -16.41 -3.84 -0.19
CA TYR A 21 -17.26 -3.52 0.97
C TYR A 21 -16.47 -3.27 2.26
N ARG A 22 -15.29 -3.87 2.41
CA ARG A 22 -14.47 -3.72 3.63
C ARG A 22 -13.51 -2.52 3.56
N LEU A 23 -13.05 -2.14 2.38
CA LEU A 23 -12.22 -0.95 2.19
C LEU A 23 -13.04 0.34 2.16
N SER A 24 -14.36 0.26 1.92
CA SER A 24 -15.28 1.39 1.92
C SER A 24 -15.57 1.98 3.31
N ILE A 25 -15.10 1.36 4.39
CA ILE A 25 -15.26 1.87 5.76
C ILE A 25 -14.45 3.16 5.98
N CYS A 26 -13.48 3.46 5.12
CA CYS A 26 -12.71 4.70 5.16
C CYS A 26 -13.31 5.86 4.32
N GLY A 27 -14.55 5.74 3.84
CA GLY A 27 -15.25 6.89 3.21
C GLY A 27 -14.82 7.25 1.80
N TYR A 28 -13.86 6.57 1.21
CA TYR A 28 -13.37 6.81 -0.15
C TYR A 28 -13.89 5.73 -1.10
N GLY A 29 -14.59 6.16 -2.13
CA GLY A 29 -15.02 5.31 -3.25
C GLY A 29 -13.80 4.81 -4.05
N TYR A 30 -13.15 3.76 -3.56
CA TYR A 30 -12.05 3.10 -4.25
C TYR A 30 -12.61 2.30 -5.43
N ASP A 31 -12.32 2.70 -6.67
CA ASP A 31 -12.54 1.90 -7.88
C ASP A 31 -11.24 1.15 -8.20
N PRO A 32 -11.22 -0.20 -8.15
CA PRO A 32 -10.04 -1.00 -8.51
C PRO A 32 -9.53 -0.67 -9.92
N ARG A 33 -10.41 -0.26 -10.83
CA ARG A 33 -10.04 0.14 -12.19
C ARG A 33 -9.25 1.45 -12.21
N THR A 34 -9.46 2.34 -11.23
CA THR A 34 -8.64 3.54 -11.05
C THR A 34 -7.26 3.19 -10.50
N TYR A 35 -7.15 2.16 -9.65
CA TYR A 35 -5.85 1.71 -9.16
C TYR A 35 -5.01 1.05 -10.27
N GLU A 36 -5.60 0.18 -11.08
CA GLU A 36 -4.90 -0.40 -12.25
C GLU A 36 -4.49 0.67 -13.27
N LYS A 37 -5.34 1.70 -13.50
CA LYS A 37 -4.98 2.87 -14.30
C LYS A 37 -3.90 3.74 -13.63
N SER A 38 -3.86 3.82 -12.31
CA SER A 38 -2.87 4.60 -11.56
C SER A 38 -1.51 3.92 -11.45
N ILE A 39 -1.42 2.61 -11.74
CA ILE A 39 -0.15 1.91 -12.00
C ILE A 39 0.50 2.42 -13.30
N LEU A 40 -0.24 3.07 -14.19
CA LEU A 40 0.33 3.83 -15.30
C LEU A 40 1.14 4.98 -14.71
N MET A 41 2.44 4.76 -14.59
CA MET A 41 3.37 5.80 -14.15
C MET A 41 3.21 7.04 -15.04
N ASN A 42 2.96 8.19 -14.41
CA ASN A 42 2.94 9.45 -15.13
C ASN A 42 4.36 9.74 -15.64
N ASN A 43 4.56 9.65 -16.95
CA ASN A 43 5.89 9.82 -17.55
C ASN A 43 6.26 11.29 -17.78
N THR A 44 5.39 12.25 -17.48
CA THR A 44 5.58 13.67 -17.80
C THR A 44 6.86 14.26 -17.19
N HIS A 45 7.22 13.83 -15.99
CA HIS A 45 8.43 14.29 -15.27
C HIS A 45 9.47 13.20 -15.08
N ARG A 46 9.38 12.10 -15.85
CA ARG A 46 10.36 11.01 -15.80
C ARG A 46 11.57 11.37 -16.64
N LYS A 47 12.75 11.28 -16.03
CA LYS A 47 14.03 11.61 -16.66
C LYS A 47 15.07 10.52 -16.39
N PRO A 48 16.02 10.29 -17.33
CA PRO A 48 17.14 9.39 -17.06
C PRO A 48 18.05 9.97 -15.98
N LEU A 49 18.47 9.10 -15.05
CA LEU A 49 19.44 9.48 -14.03
C LEU A 49 20.85 9.40 -14.61
N PRO A 50 21.59 10.53 -14.72
CA PRO A 50 22.89 10.57 -15.35
C PRO A 50 23.88 9.55 -14.77
N GLY A 51 24.59 8.86 -15.65
CA GLY A 51 25.60 7.85 -15.27
C GLY A 51 25.03 6.49 -14.83
N THR A 52 23.73 6.27 -15.01
CA THR A 52 23.07 5.01 -14.67
C THR A 52 22.10 4.56 -15.76
N THR A 53 21.56 3.35 -15.64
CA THR A 53 20.47 2.83 -16.50
C THR A 53 19.08 3.09 -15.87
N LEU A 54 19.03 3.88 -14.81
CA LEU A 54 17.81 4.15 -14.05
C LEU A 54 17.18 5.48 -14.46
N ASP A 55 15.89 5.59 -14.22
CA ASP A 55 15.15 6.83 -14.35
C ASP A 55 14.73 7.35 -12.96
N PHE A 56 14.49 8.64 -12.89
CA PHE A 56 13.92 9.29 -11.71
C PHE A 56 12.76 10.21 -12.11
N PHE A 57 11.93 10.58 -11.14
CA PHE A 57 10.87 11.56 -11.33
C PHE A 57 11.31 12.92 -10.79
N ASP A 58 11.38 13.91 -11.68
CA ASP A 58 11.87 15.26 -11.34
C ASP A 58 10.78 16.07 -10.62
N THR A 59 10.61 15.77 -9.34
CA THR A 59 9.67 16.46 -8.45
C THR A 59 10.02 17.94 -8.27
N ARG A 60 11.31 18.27 -8.31
CA ARG A 60 11.76 19.67 -8.20
C ARG A 60 11.24 20.48 -9.38
N GLU A 61 11.39 19.98 -10.58
CA GLU A 61 10.86 20.63 -11.78
C GLU A 61 9.33 20.76 -11.70
N ALA A 62 8.63 19.68 -11.36
CA ALA A 62 7.17 19.68 -11.25
C ALA A 62 6.66 20.77 -10.31
N ILE A 63 7.26 20.88 -9.12
CA ILE A 63 6.91 21.89 -8.13
C ILE A 63 7.29 23.30 -8.59
N ASN A 64 8.50 23.49 -9.13
CA ASN A 64 8.99 24.81 -9.52
C ASN A 64 8.30 25.35 -10.79
N ASN A 65 7.72 24.49 -11.62
CA ASN A 65 6.84 24.89 -12.74
C ASN A 65 5.53 25.53 -12.24
N ILE A 66 5.03 25.13 -11.06
CA ILE A 66 3.85 25.74 -10.45
C ILE A 66 4.24 27.05 -9.76
N LYS A 67 5.32 26.99 -8.94
CA LYS A 67 5.78 28.16 -8.19
C LYS A 67 7.31 28.12 -8.05
N SER A 68 7.98 29.02 -8.75
CA SER A 68 9.44 29.11 -8.75
C SER A 68 10.04 29.17 -7.34
N GLY A 69 11.04 28.33 -7.07
CA GLY A 69 11.72 28.25 -5.78
C GLY A 69 10.88 27.66 -4.63
N ALA A 70 9.73 27.07 -4.94
CA ALA A 70 8.87 26.48 -3.91
C ALA A 70 9.45 25.17 -3.37
N TYR A 71 10.04 24.34 -4.22
CA TYR A 71 10.59 23.04 -3.80
C TYR A 71 11.59 23.17 -2.66
N GLU A 72 12.48 24.13 -2.71
CA GLU A 72 13.52 24.36 -1.72
C GLU A 72 12.96 24.75 -0.34
N LYS A 73 11.76 25.32 -0.33
CA LYS A 73 11.05 25.76 0.90
C LYS A 73 10.16 24.68 1.50
N LEU A 74 9.93 23.57 0.77
CA LEU A 74 9.12 22.48 1.27
C LEU A 74 9.86 21.66 2.34
N PRO A 75 9.18 21.28 3.43
CA PRO A 75 9.64 20.23 4.33
C PRO A 75 9.94 18.92 3.59
N TYR A 76 10.86 18.12 4.09
CA TYR A 76 11.19 16.82 3.46
C TYR A 76 9.99 15.90 3.32
N THR A 77 9.11 15.82 4.31
CA THR A 77 7.87 15.06 4.24
C THR A 77 6.98 15.50 3.08
N SER A 78 6.83 16.81 2.88
CA SER A 78 6.06 17.35 1.75
C SER A 78 6.70 17.02 0.39
N ARG A 79 8.04 16.95 0.32
CA ARG A 79 8.75 16.53 -0.91
C ARG A 79 8.48 15.05 -1.22
N VAL A 80 8.40 14.18 -0.19
CA VAL A 80 8.05 12.77 -0.36
C VAL A 80 6.61 12.61 -0.87
N PHE A 81 5.66 13.36 -0.30
CA PHE A 81 4.28 13.38 -0.80
C PHE A 81 4.21 13.87 -2.25
N ALA A 82 4.90 14.95 -2.56
CA ALA A 82 4.95 15.50 -3.91
C ALA A 82 5.56 14.51 -4.91
N GLU A 83 6.63 13.80 -4.54
CA GLU A 83 7.25 12.78 -5.39
C GLU A 83 6.29 11.61 -5.67
N ASN A 84 5.56 11.17 -4.66
CA ASN A 84 4.55 10.13 -4.81
C ASN A 84 3.46 10.55 -5.82
N LEU A 85 2.98 11.79 -5.73
CA LEU A 85 1.99 12.34 -6.66
C LEU A 85 2.55 12.47 -8.08
N VAL A 86 3.74 13.04 -8.24
CA VAL A 86 4.40 13.19 -9.56
C VAL A 86 4.56 11.85 -10.25
N ARG A 87 4.85 10.81 -9.49
CA ARG A 87 5.04 9.45 -9.99
C ARG A 87 3.72 8.76 -10.38
N ARG A 88 2.66 8.95 -9.60
CA ARG A 88 1.49 8.06 -9.63
C ARG A 88 0.13 8.74 -9.73
N CYS A 89 0.03 10.03 -9.51
CA CYS A 89 -1.25 10.74 -9.54
C CYS A 89 -1.77 10.86 -10.99
N ASP A 90 -3.09 10.85 -11.13
CA ASP A 90 -3.73 11.20 -12.39
C ASP A 90 -3.26 12.58 -12.83
N PRO A 91 -2.79 12.75 -14.07
CA PRO A 91 -2.38 14.04 -14.61
C PRO A 91 -3.42 15.16 -14.45
N ALA A 92 -4.70 14.82 -14.51
CA ALA A 92 -5.79 15.80 -14.34
C ALA A 92 -5.85 16.39 -12.92
N MET A 93 -5.42 15.63 -11.90
CA MET A 93 -5.43 16.03 -10.50
C MET A 93 -4.07 16.57 -10.02
N LEU A 94 -3.00 16.27 -10.73
CA LEU A 94 -1.63 16.49 -10.27
C LEU A 94 -1.36 17.95 -9.92
N HIS A 95 -1.78 18.87 -10.78
CA HIS A 95 -1.55 20.32 -10.58
C HIS A 95 -2.19 20.80 -9.27
N ASP A 96 -3.44 20.46 -9.02
CA ASP A 96 -4.18 20.91 -7.84
C ASP A 96 -3.64 20.26 -6.56
N ALA A 97 -3.30 18.97 -6.62
CA ALA A 97 -2.69 18.26 -5.50
C ALA A 97 -1.32 18.85 -5.11
N LEU A 98 -0.45 19.15 -6.09
CA LEU A 98 0.83 19.79 -5.84
C LEU A 98 0.66 21.24 -5.33
N THR A 99 -0.31 21.98 -5.84
CA THR A 99 -0.63 23.34 -5.38
C THR A 99 -0.99 23.34 -3.90
N GLN A 100 -1.82 22.38 -3.43
CA GLN A 100 -2.16 22.26 -2.02
C GLN A 100 -0.92 22.01 -1.13
N ILE A 101 0.00 21.15 -1.57
CA ILE A 101 1.25 20.90 -0.85
C ILE A 101 2.09 22.18 -0.76
N ILE A 102 2.20 22.94 -1.85
CA ILE A 102 2.96 24.18 -1.91
C ILE A 102 2.36 25.24 -0.98
N GLU A 103 1.04 25.36 -0.98
CA GLU A 103 0.31 26.39 -0.22
C GLU A 103 -0.07 25.92 1.19
N ARG A 104 0.20 24.66 1.54
CA ARG A 104 -0.17 24.02 2.81
C ARG A 104 -1.67 24.10 3.09
N LYS A 105 -2.47 23.96 2.04
CA LYS A 105 -3.92 23.86 2.10
C LYS A 105 -4.37 22.43 2.36
N GLN A 106 -5.61 22.28 2.82
CA GLN A 106 -6.26 20.99 3.08
C GLN A 106 -7.68 20.99 2.54
N ASP A 107 -7.89 21.71 1.43
CA ASP A 107 -9.22 21.93 0.87
C ASP A 107 -9.69 20.77 0.01
N LEU A 108 -8.76 20.01 -0.55
CA LEU A 108 -9.03 18.85 -1.41
C LEU A 108 -8.26 17.63 -0.93
N ASP A 109 -8.86 16.48 -1.02
CA ASP A 109 -8.17 15.22 -0.85
C ASP A 109 -7.34 14.89 -2.08
N PHE A 110 -6.19 14.29 -1.88
CA PHE A 110 -5.37 13.75 -2.95
C PHE A 110 -4.93 12.31 -2.64
N PRO A 111 -4.75 11.47 -3.66
CA PRO A 111 -4.41 10.09 -3.46
C PRO A 111 -3.00 9.91 -2.91
N TRP A 112 -2.83 8.88 -2.09
CA TRP A 112 -1.52 8.39 -1.66
C TRP A 112 -1.31 6.96 -2.16
N PHE A 113 -0.16 6.71 -2.79
CA PHE A 113 0.17 5.41 -3.40
C PHE A 113 1.40 4.80 -2.71
N PRO A 114 1.23 4.10 -1.60
CA PRO A 114 2.35 3.46 -0.92
C PRO A 114 2.94 2.35 -1.79
N ALA A 115 4.26 2.20 -1.75
CA ALA A 115 4.93 1.12 -2.47
C ALA A 115 4.74 -0.24 -1.78
N ARG A 116 4.57 -0.21 -0.46
CA ARG A 116 4.32 -1.39 0.38
C ARG A 116 3.73 -0.98 1.72
N VAL A 117 3.07 -1.92 2.36
CA VAL A 117 2.64 -1.83 3.77
C VAL A 117 3.54 -2.74 4.58
N VAL A 118 4.09 -2.22 5.66
CA VAL A 118 4.88 -2.99 6.63
C VAL A 118 4.07 -3.12 7.90
N CYS A 119 3.80 -4.36 8.28
CA CYS A 119 3.12 -4.70 9.52
C CYS A 119 4.10 -5.42 10.43
N HIS A 120 4.20 -5.02 11.68
CA HIS A 120 4.91 -5.85 12.65
C HIS A 120 4.05 -7.06 13.06
N ASP A 121 4.68 -8.12 13.52
CA ASP A 121 4.03 -9.42 13.73
C ASP A 121 3.00 -9.42 14.86
N ILE A 122 3.17 -8.63 15.94
CA ILE A 122 2.25 -8.63 17.07
C ILE A 122 0.90 -7.98 16.71
N LEU A 123 0.89 -6.77 16.15
CA LEU A 123 -0.35 -6.04 15.80
C LEU A 123 -0.80 -6.27 14.36
N GLY A 124 0.10 -6.74 13.48
CA GLY A 124 -0.21 -7.03 12.08
C GLY A 124 -0.91 -8.36 11.85
N GLN A 125 -0.91 -9.27 12.82
CA GLN A 125 -1.55 -10.59 12.71
C GLN A 125 -3.04 -10.51 12.37
N THR A 126 -3.77 -9.55 12.92
CA THR A 126 -5.20 -9.40 12.64
C THR A 126 -5.50 -9.21 11.16
N ALA A 127 -4.67 -8.47 10.43
CA ALA A 127 -4.81 -8.29 8.98
C ALA A 127 -4.57 -9.60 8.22
N LEU A 128 -3.60 -10.42 8.64
CA LEU A 128 -3.32 -11.73 8.03
C LEU A 128 -4.43 -12.73 8.30
N VAL A 129 -4.95 -12.79 9.54
CA VAL A 129 -6.08 -13.66 9.91
C VAL A 129 -7.33 -13.29 9.10
N ASP A 130 -7.61 -12.00 8.94
CA ASP A 130 -8.72 -11.53 8.12
C ASP A 130 -8.58 -11.95 6.66
N LEU A 131 -7.38 -11.84 6.08
CA LEU A 131 -7.12 -12.27 4.71
C LEU A 131 -7.23 -13.79 4.56
N ALA A 132 -6.73 -14.56 5.53
CA ALA A 132 -6.86 -16.01 5.55
C ALA A 132 -8.34 -16.43 5.61
N GLY A 133 -9.11 -15.86 6.54
CA GLY A 133 -10.54 -16.14 6.65
C GLY A 133 -11.34 -15.76 5.39
N LEU A 134 -10.95 -14.68 4.67
CA LEU A 134 -11.54 -14.35 3.38
C LEU A 134 -11.22 -15.39 2.30
N ARG A 135 -9.98 -15.91 2.28
CA ARG A 135 -9.57 -16.97 1.36
C ARG A 135 -10.36 -18.25 1.58
N ASP A 136 -10.52 -18.66 2.85
CA ASP A 136 -11.32 -19.80 3.23
C ASP A 136 -12.77 -19.64 2.80
N ALA A 137 -13.39 -18.50 3.09
CA ALA A 137 -14.78 -18.22 2.72
C ALA A 137 -15.01 -18.23 1.19
N ILE A 138 -14.02 -17.81 0.39
CA ILE A 138 -14.09 -17.89 -1.07
C ILE A 138 -13.94 -19.33 -1.55
N ALA A 139 -13.00 -20.09 -0.98
CA ALA A 139 -12.80 -21.50 -1.31
C ALA A 139 -14.06 -22.34 -1.00
N GLU A 140 -14.69 -22.13 0.17
CA GLU A 140 -15.95 -22.80 0.56
C GLU A 140 -17.10 -22.53 -0.42
N LYS A 141 -17.07 -21.34 -1.08
CA LYS A 141 -18.06 -20.99 -2.12
C LYS A 141 -17.66 -21.43 -3.53
N GLY A 142 -16.57 -22.18 -3.67
CA GLY A 142 -16.06 -22.66 -4.96
C GLY A 142 -15.37 -21.60 -5.80
N GLY A 143 -14.98 -20.45 -5.21
CA GLY A 143 -14.19 -19.42 -5.84
C GLY A 143 -12.69 -19.68 -5.72
N ASP A 144 -11.89 -18.88 -6.41
CA ASP A 144 -10.43 -18.97 -6.37
C ASP A 144 -9.85 -18.10 -5.24
N PRO A 145 -9.33 -18.69 -4.15
CA PRO A 145 -8.76 -17.95 -3.02
C PRO A 145 -7.50 -17.17 -3.39
N SER A 146 -6.80 -17.52 -4.47
CA SER A 146 -5.61 -16.79 -4.92
C SER A 146 -5.88 -15.34 -5.35
N GLN A 147 -7.15 -15.02 -5.64
CA GLN A 147 -7.58 -13.66 -5.97
C GLN A 147 -7.66 -12.73 -4.75
N VAL A 148 -7.64 -13.29 -3.53
CA VAL A 148 -7.64 -12.51 -2.30
C VAL A 148 -6.21 -12.19 -1.91
N ASN A 149 -5.76 -11.02 -2.31
CA ASN A 149 -4.46 -10.48 -1.92
C ASN A 149 -4.59 -8.99 -1.65
N PRO A 150 -3.72 -8.42 -0.80
CA PRO A 150 -3.62 -6.97 -0.66
C PRO A 150 -3.28 -6.34 -2.01
N VAL A 151 -3.93 -5.22 -2.32
CA VAL A 151 -3.64 -4.44 -3.54
C VAL A 151 -2.22 -3.89 -3.51
N VAL A 152 -1.77 -3.47 -2.32
CA VAL A 152 -0.39 -3.02 -2.09
C VAL A 152 0.38 -4.17 -1.45
N PRO A 153 1.60 -4.50 -1.91
CA PRO A 153 2.43 -5.51 -1.28
C PRO A 153 2.53 -5.29 0.23
N THR A 154 2.14 -6.28 1.00
CA THR A 154 2.11 -6.23 2.47
C THR A 154 3.11 -7.23 3.01
N GLN A 155 3.98 -6.76 3.90
CA GLN A 155 5.02 -7.56 4.54
C GLN A 155 4.78 -7.61 6.04
N LEU A 156 4.74 -8.82 6.59
CA LEU A 156 4.81 -9.03 8.03
C LEU A 156 6.29 -9.10 8.42
N ILE A 157 6.70 -8.25 9.33
CA ILE A 157 8.09 -8.17 9.81
C ILE A 157 8.09 -8.53 11.29
N VAL A 158 8.89 -9.52 11.64
CA VAL A 158 9.11 -9.91 13.04
C VAL A 158 9.86 -8.79 13.74
N ASP A 159 9.27 -8.21 14.77
CA ASP A 159 9.90 -7.19 15.62
C ASP A 159 9.82 -7.52 17.12
N HIS A 160 9.29 -8.70 17.47
CA HIS A 160 9.32 -9.16 18.86
C HIS A 160 10.73 -9.62 19.26
N SER A 161 10.98 -9.65 20.56
CA SER A 161 12.27 -10.11 21.07
C SER A 161 12.49 -11.58 20.76
N LEU A 162 13.62 -11.89 20.13
CA LEU A 162 14.07 -13.25 19.85
C LEU A 162 15.14 -13.66 20.87
N ALA A 163 15.04 -14.89 21.36
CA ALA A 163 16.12 -15.49 22.17
C ALA A 163 17.24 -15.97 21.24
N VAL A 164 18.23 -15.13 21.02
CA VAL A 164 19.38 -15.46 20.20
C VAL A 164 20.32 -16.37 21.00
N GLU A 165 20.55 -17.61 20.54
CA GLU A 165 21.44 -18.58 21.15
C GLU A 165 22.80 -18.69 20.41
N HIS A 166 22.81 -18.32 19.12
CA HIS A 166 23.99 -18.33 18.26
C HIS A 166 24.40 -16.92 17.89
N GLY A 167 25.68 -16.59 18.09
CA GLY A 167 26.19 -15.25 17.86
C GLY A 167 26.38 -14.92 16.39
N GLY A 168 26.29 -13.61 16.04
CA GLY A 168 26.41 -13.13 14.68
C GLY A 168 27.75 -13.33 14.00
N PHE A 169 28.76 -13.82 14.72
CA PHE A 169 30.07 -14.20 14.15
C PHE A 169 30.15 -15.66 13.67
N GLU A 170 29.15 -16.48 14.00
CA GLU A 170 29.01 -17.81 13.43
C GLU A 170 28.37 -17.69 12.03
N GLY A 171 29.00 -18.32 11.01
CA GLY A 171 28.54 -18.17 9.62
C GLY A 171 27.13 -18.70 9.36
N ASP A 172 26.61 -19.60 10.21
CA ASP A 172 25.30 -20.23 10.16
C ASP A 172 24.39 -19.82 11.33
N ALA A 173 24.70 -18.71 12.02
CA ALA A 173 23.96 -18.24 13.18
C ALA A 173 22.48 -17.95 12.85
N PHE A 174 22.20 -17.40 11.67
CA PHE A 174 20.84 -17.10 11.24
C PHE A 174 19.99 -18.36 11.11
N GLU A 175 20.51 -19.38 10.41
CA GLU A 175 19.80 -20.64 10.18
C GLU A 175 19.55 -21.40 11.49
N LYS A 176 20.53 -21.39 12.38
CA LYS A 176 20.40 -22.01 13.71
C LYS A 176 19.36 -21.33 14.58
N ASN A 177 19.41 -19.99 14.66
CA ASN A 177 18.43 -19.24 15.46
C ASN A 177 17.02 -19.37 14.87
N ARG A 178 16.88 -19.38 13.54
CA ARG A 178 15.60 -19.63 12.89
C ARG A 178 15.04 -21.01 13.21
N ALA A 179 15.85 -22.04 13.16
CA ALA A 179 15.42 -23.39 13.52
C ALA A 179 14.99 -23.52 14.99
N ILE A 180 15.59 -22.72 15.88
CA ILE A 180 15.18 -22.64 17.29
C ILE A 180 13.82 -21.96 17.40
N GLU A 181 13.61 -20.84 16.68
CA GLU A 181 12.36 -20.09 16.66
C GLU A 181 11.22 -20.95 16.12
N ASP A 182 11.41 -21.58 14.96
CA ASP A 182 10.44 -22.48 14.34
C ASP A 182 10.01 -23.58 15.32
N ARG A 183 10.97 -24.24 15.98
CA ARG A 183 10.71 -25.30 16.97
C ARG A 183 9.94 -24.82 18.20
N ARG A 184 10.17 -23.57 18.65
CA ARG A 184 9.48 -23.00 19.82
C ARG A 184 8.06 -22.56 19.54
N ASN A 185 7.75 -22.30 18.29
CA ASN A 185 6.44 -21.83 17.83
C ASN A 185 5.67 -22.91 17.05
N GLU A 186 6.08 -24.18 17.15
CA GLU A 186 5.46 -25.32 16.42
C GLU A 186 4.10 -25.74 17.04
N ASP A 187 3.80 -25.37 18.30
CA ASP A 187 2.55 -25.64 19.00
C ASP A 187 1.55 -24.49 18.72
#